data_17c6d2919a6ac2821198311c2fd97b45
#
_entry.id   17c6d2919a6ac2821198311c2fd97b45
#
_cell.length_a   1.000
_cell.length_b   1.000
_cell.length_c   1.000
_cell.angle_alpha   90.00
_cell.angle_beta   90.00
_cell.angle_gamma   90.00
#
_symmetry.space_group_name_H-M   'P 1'
#
loop_
_entity.id
_entity.type
_entity.pdbx_description
1 polymer ?
#
loop_
_entity_poly.entity_id
_entity_poly.type
_entity_poly.pdbx_seq_one_letter_code
_entity_poly.pdbx_strand_id
1 'polypeptide(L)'
;MKFFFVIIPLLFACTQVPLDREIELKTPVQKSYEKYFQRNKKSLDPIEGIWTEYAVGTLYGDHKVIKRETEPKRARWIVVKKGKIFKILNIYGNQHFFNASFTPTNKKGFYHFECSIRETKDHISTMAQVFGVDRIEMAYNAPKGVFNDVYTLSNDNLELHWEIQWLKSSSSK
;
A
#
# COMPACT_ATOMS: atom_id res chain seq x y z
N MET A 1 43.34 27.45 49.43
CA MET A 1 42.70 27.70 48.12
C MET A 1 41.78 26.52 47.85
N LYS A 2 40.43 26.69 48.08
CA LYS A 2 39.44 25.63 47.92
C LYS A 2 38.74 25.87 46.56
N PHE A 3 38.94 24.96 45.57
CA PHE A 3 38.24 24.98 44.31
C PHE A 3 36.84 24.37 44.49
N PHE A 4 35.81 25.18 44.34
CA PHE A 4 34.42 24.72 44.25
C PHE A 4 34.16 24.30 42.82
N PHE A 5 33.99 22.99 42.59
CA PHE A 5 33.44 22.48 41.33
C PHE A 5 31.92 22.64 41.32
N VAL A 6 31.43 23.59 40.54
CA VAL A 6 29.99 23.73 40.27
C VAL A 6 29.65 22.76 39.17
N ILE A 7 28.97 21.66 39.54
CA ILE A 7 28.38 20.71 38.56
C ILE A 7 27.07 21.35 38.11
N ILE A 8 27.04 21.81 36.84
CA ILE A 8 25.83 22.26 36.16
C ILE A 8 25.15 20.99 35.62
N PRO A 9 23.93 20.64 36.08
CA PRO A 9 23.17 19.56 35.47
C PRO A 9 22.65 20.04 34.11
N LEU A 10 23.22 19.49 33.02
CA LEU A 10 22.68 19.60 31.67
C LEU A 10 21.33 18.86 31.64
N LEU A 11 20.25 19.62 31.86
CA LEU A 11 18.90 19.16 31.55
C LEU A 11 18.79 18.99 30.04
N PHE A 12 18.95 17.75 29.56
CA PHE A 12 18.50 17.36 28.24
C PHE A 12 16.97 17.50 28.23
N ALA A 13 16.50 18.68 27.85
CA ALA A 13 15.14 18.85 27.41
C ALA A 13 14.97 18.05 26.12
N CYS A 14 14.44 16.83 26.26
CA CYS A 14 13.89 16.10 25.14
C CYS A 14 12.74 16.93 24.58
N THR A 15 13.04 17.83 23.65
CA THR A 15 12.01 18.47 22.83
C THR A 15 11.39 17.36 22.01
N GLN A 16 10.27 16.83 22.46
CA GLN A 16 9.37 16.06 21.62
C GLN A 16 8.98 16.98 20.47
N VAL A 17 9.61 16.78 19.32
CA VAL A 17 9.14 17.36 18.06
C VAL A 17 7.70 16.90 17.94
N PRO A 18 6.71 17.81 17.87
CA PRO A 18 5.33 17.41 17.62
C PRO A 18 5.36 16.63 16.30
N LEU A 19 4.93 15.38 16.35
CA LEU A 19 4.68 14.62 15.13
C LEU A 19 3.58 15.41 14.41
N ASP A 20 3.95 16.23 13.43
CA ASP A 20 2.99 16.88 12.56
C ASP A 20 2.12 15.77 12.00
N ARG A 21 0.92 15.64 12.58
CA ARG A 21 -0.13 14.86 11.95
C ARG A 21 -0.47 15.63 10.68
N GLU A 22 0.18 15.26 9.59
CA GLU A 22 -0.25 15.65 8.26
C GLU A 22 -1.74 15.32 8.18
N ILE A 23 -2.56 16.37 8.29
CA ILE A 23 -4.02 16.25 8.12
C ILE A 23 -4.20 15.99 6.64
N GLU A 24 -4.08 14.74 6.27
CA GLU A 24 -4.24 14.30 4.90
C GLU A 24 -5.69 14.58 4.47
N LEU A 25 -5.85 15.62 3.67
CA LEU A 25 -7.14 16.08 3.19
C LEU A 25 -7.79 14.99 2.32
N LYS A 26 -8.85 14.38 2.87
CA LYS A 26 -9.63 13.37 2.15
C LYS A 26 -10.35 13.98 0.95
N THR A 27 -10.24 13.32 -0.20
CA THR A 27 -10.98 13.74 -1.39
C THR A 27 -12.51 13.65 -1.17
N PRO A 28 -13.32 14.44 -1.90
CA PRO A 28 -14.80 14.31 -1.86
C PRO A 28 -15.27 12.89 -2.19
N VAL A 29 -14.61 12.25 -3.15
CA VAL A 29 -14.89 10.86 -3.56
C VAL A 29 -14.60 9.88 -2.43
N GLN A 30 -13.45 10.01 -1.79
CA GLN A 30 -13.09 9.18 -0.63
C GLN A 30 -14.13 9.32 0.49
N LYS A 31 -14.55 10.55 0.83
CA LYS A 31 -15.61 10.80 1.83
C LYS A 31 -16.93 10.16 1.44
N SER A 32 -17.29 10.16 0.15
CA SER A 32 -18.50 9.51 -0.37
C SER A 32 -18.44 7.98 -0.16
N TYR A 33 -17.30 7.35 -0.49
CA TYR A 33 -17.11 5.92 -0.28
C TYR A 33 -17.05 5.55 1.21
N GLU A 34 -16.46 6.37 2.09
CA GLU A 34 -16.53 6.17 3.54
C GLU A 34 -17.96 6.09 4.04
N LYS A 35 -18.83 7.03 3.61
CA LYS A 35 -20.28 7.02 3.92
C LYS A 35 -20.96 5.77 3.37
N TYR A 36 -20.63 5.36 2.14
CA TYR A 36 -21.17 4.15 1.53
C TYR A 36 -20.80 2.91 2.36
N PHE A 37 -19.54 2.74 2.72
CA PHE A 37 -19.06 1.60 3.51
C PHE A 37 -19.64 1.60 4.92
N GLN A 38 -19.80 2.75 5.56
CA GLN A 38 -20.46 2.85 6.87
C GLN A 38 -21.92 2.40 6.81
N ARG A 39 -22.68 2.86 5.82
CA ARG A 39 -24.10 2.50 5.67
C ARG A 39 -24.31 1.03 5.38
N ASN A 40 -23.40 0.42 4.64
CA ASN A 40 -23.52 -0.95 4.16
C ASN A 40 -22.69 -1.95 4.99
N LYS A 41 -22.16 -1.55 6.14
CA LYS A 41 -21.17 -2.32 6.94
C LYS A 41 -21.55 -3.79 7.17
N LYS A 42 -22.84 -4.11 7.30
CA LYS A 42 -23.32 -5.48 7.58
C LYS A 42 -23.31 -6.40 6.34
N SER A 43 -23.29 -5.83 5.14
CA SER A 43 -23.40 -6.56 3.88
C SER A 43 -22.12 -6.51 3.02
N LEU A 44 -21.08 -5.83 3.51
CA LEU A 44 -19.81 -5.73 2.79
C LEU A 44 -19.03 -7.03 2.86
N ASP A 45 -18.38 -7.34 1.75
CA ASP A 45 -17.32 -8.35 1.75
C ASP A 45 -16.10 -7.82 2.54
N PRO A 46 -15.35 -8.65 3.27
CA PRO A 46 -14.16 -8.22 4.02
C PRO A 46 -13.15 -7.42 3.19
N ILE A 47 -13.04 -7.69 1.88
CA ILE A 47 -12.13 -6.99 0.99
C ILE A 47 -12.60 -5.56 0.63
N GLU A 48 -13.89 -5.24 0.76
CA GLU A 48 -14.42 -3.91 0.45
C GLU A 48 -14.00 -2.90 1.50
N GLY A 49 -13.59 -1.70 1.05
CA GLY A 49 -13.19 -0.62 1.95
C GLY A 49 -12.19 0.33 1.34
N ILE A 50 -11.63 1.17 2.19
CA ILE A 50 -10.52 2.07 1.86
C ILE A 50 -9.27 1.52 2.51
N TRP A 51 -8.24 1.38 1.71
CA TRP A 51 -7.00 0.70 2.06
C TRP A 51 -5.80 1.61 1.87
N THR A 52 -4.84 1.55 2.79
CA THR A 52 -3.53 2.19 2.66
C THR A 52 -2.51 1.10 2.33
N GLU A 53 -1.80 1.29 1.25
CA GLU A 53 -0.77 0.37 0.76
C GLU A 53 0.58 0.67 1.39
N TYR A 54 1.22 -0.39 1.83
CA TYR A 54 2.62 -0.45 2.24
C TYR A 54 3.33 -1.46 1.35
N ALA A 55 4.52 -1.14 0.91
CA ALA A 55 5.26 -2.00 0.00
C ALA A 55 6.70 -2.18 0.46
N VAL A 56 7.24 -3.36 0.24
CA VAL A 56 8.67 -3.65 0.37
C VAL A 56 9.16 -4.19 -0.97
N GLY A 57 10.02 -3.42 -1.62
CA GLY A 57 10.67 -3.81 -2.87
C GLY A 57 12.03 -4.43 -2.60
N THR A 58 12.29 -5.61 -3.13
CA THR A 58 13.59 -6.27 -3.08
C THR A 58 14.11 -6.49 -4.48
N LEU A 59 15.22 -5.82 -4.81
CA LEU A 59 15.93 -5.98 -6.07
C LEU A 59 16.94 -7.10 -5.95
N TYR A 60 16.83 -8.07 -6.85
CA TYR A 60 17.76 -9.17 -6.99
C TYR A 60 18.58 -9.01 -8.26
N GLY A 61 19.86 -9.43 -8.23
CA GLY A 61 20.72 -9.62 -9.39
C GLY A 61 21.58 -10.85 -9.16
N ASP A 62 21.63 -11.74 -10.14
CA ASP A 62 22.31 -13.03 -10.04
C ASP A 62 21.91 -13.83 -8.77
N HIS A 63 20.61 -13.84 -8.47
CA HIS A 63 20.01 -14.49 -7.28
C HIS A 63 20.47 -13.93 -5.93
N LYS A 64 21.11 -12.75 -5.89
CA LYS A 64 21.52 -12.06 -4.67
C LYS A 64 20.71 -10.78 -4.48
N VAL A 65 20.42 -10.45 -3.24
CA VAL A 65 19.80 -9.18 -2.89
C VAL A 65 20.80 -8.05 -3.15
N ILE A 66 20.44 -7.14 -4.06
CA ILE A 66 21.20 -5.93 -4.34
C ILE A 66 20.71 -4.78 -3.46
N LYS A 67 19.37 -4.62 -3.37
CA LYS A 67 18.73 -3.52 -2.66
C LYS A 67 17.40 -3.95 -2.07
N ARG A 68 17.05 -3.43 -0.90
CA ARG A 68 15.70 -3.58 -0.32
C ARG A 68 15.24 -2.21 0.17
N GLU A 69 14.05 -1.82 -0.23
CA GLU A 69 13.43 -0.56 0.13
C GLU A 69 12.02 -0.75 0.65
N THR A 70 11.65 0.06 1.64
CA THR A 70 10.30 0.07 2.20
C THR A 70 9.62 1.38 1.81
N GLU A 71 8.43 1.28 1.23
CA GLU A 71 7.58 2.40 0.86
C GLU A 71 6.35 2.45 1.79
N PRO A 72 6.43 3.21 2.89
CA PRO A 72 5.28 3.36 3.78
C PRO A 72 4.24 4.28 3.14
N LYS A 73 2.95 3.90 3.26
CA LYS A 73 1.82 4.69 2.70
C LYS A 73 1.98 5.03 1.22
N ARG A 74 2.48 4.08 0.44
CA ARG A 74 2.76 4.22 -0.99
C ARG A 74 1.56 4.70 -1.78
N ALA A 75 0.37 4.17 -1.47
CA ALA A 75 -0.87 4.51 -2.15
C ALA A 75 -2.08 4.33 -1.26
N ARG A 76 -3.22 4.87 -1.71
CA ARG A 76 -4.54 4.60 -1.14
C ARG A 76 -5.48 4.12 -2.20
N TRP A 77 -6.24 3.09 -1.85
CA TRP A 77 -7.14 2.39 -2.73
C TRP A 77 -8.54 2.31 -2.17
N ILE A 78 -9.52 2.39 -3.04
CA ILE A 78 -10.92 2.12 -2.74
C ILE A 78 -11.27 0.80 -3.42
N VAL A 79 -11.67 -0.20 -2.65
CA VAL A 79 -12.11 -1.51 -3.17
C VAL A 79 -13.62 -1.60 -3.03
N VAL A 80 -14.32 -1.76 -4.15
CA VAL A 80 -15.78 -1.78 -4.20
C VAL A 80 -16.30 -2.87 -5.11
N LYS A 81 -17.34 -3.57 -4.68
CA LYS A 81 -17.99 -4.63 -5.45
C LYS A 81 -18.67 -4.10 -6.71
N LYS A 82 -18.41 -4.73 -7.84
CA LYS A 82 -19.07 -4.46 -9.13
C LYS A 82 -19.41 -5.79 -9.81
N GLY A 83 -20.65 -6.24 -9.63
CA GLY A 83 -21.07 -7.55 -10.10
C GLY A 83 -20.34 -8.68 -9.36
N LYS A 84 -19.59 -9.49 -10.09
CA LYS A 84 -18.85 -10.65 -9.54
C LYS A 84 -17.42 -10.34 -9.10
N ILE A 85 -16.91 -9.15 -9.38
CA ILE A 85 -15.55 -8.73 -9.07
C ILE A 85 -15.53 -7.52 -8.12
N PHE A 86 -14.38 -7.24 -7.53
CA PHE A 86 -14.12 -6.05 -6.72
C PHE A 86 -13.16 -5.15 -7.47
N LYS A 87 -13.64 -3.99 -7.92
CA LYS A 87 -12.80 -3.00 -8.57
C LYS A 87 -11.95 -2.25 -7.58
N ILE A 88 -10.71 -2.01 -7.96
CA ILE A 88 -9.74 -1.22 -7.20
C ILE A 88 -9.67 0.14 -7.87
N LEU A 89 -10.02 1.19 -7.14
CA LEU A 89 -10.03 2.58 -7.61
C LEU A 89 -9.00 3.37 -6.83
N ASN A 90 -8.44 4.41 -7.43
CA ASN A 90 -7.67 5.40 -6.69
C ASN A 90 -8.59 6.27 -5.80
N ILE A 91 -8.02 7.17 -4.99
CA ILE A 91 -8.79 8.05 -4.09
C ILE A 91 -9.68 9.06 -4.82
N TYR A 92 -9.52 9.21 -6.13
CA TYR A 92 -10.39 10.03 -7.00
C TYR A 92 -11.52 9.21 -7.64
N GLY A 93 -11.62 7.92 -7.33
CA GLY A 93 -12.70 7.03 -7.77
C GLY A 93 -12.56 6.51 -9.20
N ASN A 94 -11.38 6.52 -9.75
CA ASN A 94 -11.12 6.06 -11.12
C ASN A 94 -9.94 5.08 -11.23
N GLN A 95 -9.79 4.52 -12.45
CA GLN A 95 -8.71 3.62 -12.84
C GLN A 95 -7.98 4.20 -14.07
N HIS A 96 -7.61 5.50 -14.01
CA HIS A 96 -7.13 6.22 -15.19
C HIS A 96 -5.86 5.60 -15.79
N PHE A 97 -4.88 5.27 -14.95
CA PHE A 97 -3.57 4.74 -15.36
C PHE A 97 -3.49 3.22 -15.34
N PHE A 98 -4.46 2.55 -14.76
CA PHE A 98 -4.47 1.11 -14.57
C PHE A 98 -5.89 0.56 -14.66
N ASN A 99 -6.01 -0.76 -14.79
CA ASN A 99 -7.26 -1.49 -14.58
C ASN A 99 -6.98 -2.63 -13.62
N ALA A 100 -7.44 -2.51 -12.38
CA ALA A 100 -7.15 -3.48 -11.34
C ALA A 100 -8.42 -3.98 -10.65
N SER A 101 -8.42 -5.26 -10.31
CA SER A 101 -9.54 -5.91 -9.64
C SER A 101 -9.10 -7.11 -8.80
N PHE A 102 -9.97 -7.47 -7.86
CA PHE A 102 -9.95 -8.75 -7.19
C PHE A 102 -11.11 -9.62 -7.66
N THR A 103 -10.85 -10.89 -7.94
CA THR A 103 -11.86 -11.89 -8.24
C THR A 103 -11.86 -12.92 -7.10
N PRO A 104 -13.01 -13.19 -6.46
CA PRO A 104 -13.09 -14.19 -5.41
C PRO A 104 -12.67 -15.57 -5.92
N THR A 105 -11.99 -16.34 -5.08
CA THR A 105 -11.69 -17.75 -5.36
C THR A 105 -12.68 -18.66 -4.63
N ASN A 106 -12.56 -19.95 -4.83
CA ASN A 106 -13.31 -20.96 -4.07
C ASN A 106 -12.84 -21.08 -2.61
N LYS A 107 -11.67 -20.53 -2.25
CA LYS A 107 -11.13 -20.50 -0.90
C LYS A 107 -11.46 -19.18 -0.22
N LYS A 108 -12.21 -19.22 0.87
CA LYS A 108 -12.59 -18.02 1.63
C LYS A 108 -11.38 -17.21 2.06
N GLY A 109 -11.44 -15.89 1.84
CA GLY A 109 -10.37 -14.95 2.17
C GLY A 109 -9.24 -14.88 1.13
N PHE A 110 -9.31 -15.67 0.04
CA PHE A 110 -8.37 -15.62 -1.06
C PHE A 110 -9.02 -15.04 -2.31
N TYR A 111 -8.30 -14.14 -2.97
CA TYR A 111 -8.75 -13.45 -4.16
C TYR A 111 -7.64 -13.48 -5.21
N HIS A 112 -8.04 -13.60 -6.45
CA HIS A 112 -7.14 -13.41 -7.57
C HIS A 112 -7.03 -11.91 -7.85
N PHE A 113 -5.84 -11.35 -7.72
CA PHE A 113 -5.53 -9.96 -8.05
C PHE A 113 -5.04 -9.87 -9.49
N GLU A 114 -5.60 -8.96 -10.23
CA GLU A 114 -5.17 -8.61 -11.58
C GLU A 114 -5.04 -7.11 -11.72
N CYS A 115 -3.95 -6.65 -12.34
CA CYS A 115 -3.72 -5.25 -12.67
C CYS A 115 -3.06 -5.13 -14.03
N SER A 116 -3.70 -4.40 -14.94
CA SER A 116 -3.12 -4.01 -16.23
C SER A 116 -2.74 -2.54 -16.19
N ILE A 117 -1.49 -2.21 -16.48
CA ILE A 117 -0.96 -0.86 -16.54
C ILE A 117 -1.12 -0.35 -17.97
N ARG A 118 -1.82 0.75 -18.16
CA ARG A 118 -2.21 1.21 -19.51
C ARG A 118 -1.04 1.72 -20.32
N GLU A 119 -0.11 2.38 -19.69
CA GLU A 119 1.03 3.03 -20.34
C GLU A 119 2.03 1.99 -20.87
N THR A 120 2.46 1.08 -20.02
CA THR A 120 3.46 0.06 -20.36
C THR A 120 2.85 -1.20 -20.97
N LYS A 121 1.51 -1.36 -20.89
CA LYS A 121 0.75 -2.59 -21.23
C LYS A 121 1.13 -3.81 -20.38
N ASP A 122 1.85 -3.59 -19.31
CA ASP A 122 2.21 -4.67 -18.40
C ASP A 122 1.00 -5.21 -17.66
N HIS A 123 1.09 -6.48 -17.30
CA HIS A 123 0.07 -7.18 -16.56
C HIS A 123 0.66 -7.86 -15.31
N ILE A 124 0.02 -7.61 -14.18
CA ILE A 124 0.34 -8.23 -12.89
C ILE A 124 -0.81 -9.14 -12.53
N SER A 125 -0.49 -10.39 -12.21
CA SER A 125 -1.46 -11.40 -11.76
C SER A 125 -0.87 -12.15 -10.59
N THR A 126 -1.58 -12.14 -9.44
CA THR A 126 -1.13 -12.85 -8.23
C THR A 126 -2.30 -13.18 -7.32
N MET A 127 -2.03 -13.96 -6.28
CA MET A 127 -2.99 -14.25 -5.23
C MET A 127 -2.88 -13.23 -4.11
N ALA A 128 -4.02 -12.70 -3.67
CA ALA A 128 -4.14 -11.86 -2.49
C ALA A 128 -4.88 -12.62 -1.39
N GLN A 129 -4.42 -12.47 -0.15
CA GLN A 129 -5.07 -13.04 1.03
C GLN A 129 -5.54 -11.94 1.95
N VAL A 130 -6.80 -12.02 2.37
CA VAL A 130 -7.40 -11.14 3.38
C VAL A 130 -7.27 -11.79 4.75
N PHE A 131 -6.63 -11.09 5.68
CA PHE A 131 -6.49 -11.50 7.07
C PHE A 131 -7.47 -10.69 7.94
N GLY A 132 -8.37 -11.38 8.59
CA GLY A 132 -9.42 -10.72 9.39
C GLY A 132 -10.28 -9.79 8.54
N VAL A 133 -10.40 -8.52 8.96
CA VAL A 133 -11.21 -7.51 8.27
C VAL A 133 -10.40 -6.25 7.89
N ASP A 134 -9.12 -6.24 8.20
CA ASP A 134 -8.29 -5.02 8.20
C ASP A 134 -6.95 -5.14 7.47
N ARG A 135 -6.60 -6.33 6.94
CA ARG A 135 -5.32 -6.53 6.25
C ARG A 135 -5.46 -7.37 5.00
N ILE A 136 -4.83 -6.95 3.91
CA ILE A 136 -4.63 -7.72 2.67
C ILE A 136 -3.13 -7.86 2.45
N GLU A 137 -2.69 -9.04 2.06
CA GLU A 137 -1.31 -9.32 1.68
C GLU A 137 -1.25 -9.96 0.30
N MET A 138 -0.26 -9.57 -0.49
CA MET A 138 0.06 -10.16 -1.78
C MET A 138 1.54 -9.89 -2.11
N ALA A 139 2.11 -10.72 -3.00
CA ALA A 139 3.46 -10.53 -3.49
C ALA A 139 3.52 -10.85 -4.99
N TYR A 140 4.39 -10.17 -5.71
CA TYR A 140 4.59 -10.40 -7.14
C TYR A 140 5.95 -9.88 -7.61
N ASN A 141 6.42 -10.42 -8.73
CA ASN A 141 7.57 -9.85 -9.43
C ASN A 141 7.10 -8.72 -10.34
N ALA A 142 7.76 -7.58 -10.27
CA ALA A 142 7.43 -6.43 -11.12
C ALA A 142 7.68 -6.78 -12.59
N PRO A 143 6.74 -6.44 -13.49
CA PRO A 143 6.99 -6.55 -14.91
C PRO A 143 8.19 -5.69 -15.34
N LYS A 144 8.97 -6.16 -16.31
CA LYS A 144 10.17 -5.45 -16.79
C LYS A 144 9.89 -4.02 -17.27
N GLY A 145 8.72 -3.75 -17.84
CA GLY A 145 8.34 -2.41 -18.30
C GLY A 145 8.18 -1.39 -17.16
N VAL A 146 7.69 -1.80 -16.00
CA VAL A 146 7.58 -0.94 -14.80
C VAL A 146 8.95 -0.65 -14.17
N PHE A 147 9.93 -1.47 -14.52
CA PHE A 147 11.26 -1.50 -13.93
C PHE A 147 12.25 -0.56 -14.63
N ASN A 148 12.08 -0.37 -15.93
CA ASN A 148 13.06 0.32 -16.78
C ASN A 148 13.23 1.81 -16.47
N ASP A 149 12.23 2.47 -15.88
CA ASP A 149 12.32 3.90 -15.57
C ASP A 149 13.18 4.21 -14.35
N VAL A 150 13.40 3.23 -13.49
CA VAL A 150 14.14 3.41 -12.22
C VAL A 150 15.57 2.85 -12.31
N TYR A 151 15.80 1.84 -13.13
CA TYR A 151 17.07 1.12 -13.24
C TYR A 151 17.48 0.93 -14.68
N THR A 152 17.98 1.97 -15.31
CA THR A 152 18.59 1.98 -16.65
C THR A 152 19.85 1.08 -16.76
N LEU A 153 19.95 0.06 -15.95
CA LEU A 153 21.03 -0.90 -16.04
C LEU A 153 20.64 -1.99 -17.05
N SER A 154 21.37 -2.07 -18.13
CA SER A 154 21.29 -3.07 -19.20
C SER A 154 21.55 -4.52 -18.74
N ASN A 155 21.16 -4.89 -17.56
CA ASN A 155 21.41 -6.20 -16.99
C ASN A 155 20.11 -7.01 -17.01
N ASP A 156 20.04 -8.00 -17.92
CA ASP A 156 18.88 -8.89 -18.11
C ASP A 156 18.57 -9.78 -16.89
N ASN A 157 19.49 -9.83 -15.91
CA ASN A 157 19.40 -10.68 -14.73
C ASN A 157 18.81 -9.98 -13.48
N LEU A 158 18.25 -8.78 -13.63
CA LEU A 158 17.62 -8.07 -12.53
C LEU A 158 16.15 -8.48 -12.37
N GLU A 159 15.75 -8.73 -11.13
CA GLU A 159 14.36 -9.02 -10.75
C GLU A 159 13.97 -8.13 -9.57
N LEU A 160 12.82 -7.47 -9.66
CA LEU A 160 12.23 -6.71 -8.57
C LEU A 160 11.02 -7.46 -8.00
N HIS A 161 11.15 -7.89 -6.78
CA HIS A 161 10.08 -8.55 -6.03
C HIS A 161 9.40 -7.55 -5.10
N TRP A 162 8.07 -7.46 -5.19
CA TRP A 162 7.25 -6.66 -4.30
C TRP A 162 6.49 -7.53 -3.31
N GLU A 163 6.65 -7.22 -2.02
CA GLU A 163 5.78 -7.68 -0.92
C GLU A 163 4.83 -6.52 -0.58
N ILE A 164 3.55 -6.72 -0.76
CA ILE A 164 2.52 -5.68 -0.59
C ILE A 164 1.63 -6.01 0.59
N GLN A 165 1.44 -5.04 1.46
CA GLN A 165 0.47 -5.11 2.54
C GLN A 165 -0.47 -3.91 2.47
N TRP A 166 -1.78 -4.17 2.45
CA TRP A 166 -2.78 -3.14 2.57
C TRP A 166 -3.42 -3.19 3.95
N LEU A 167 -3.46 -2.05 4.62
CA LEU A 167 -4.14 -1.89 5.90
C LEU A 167 -5.41 -1.07 5.71
N LYS A 168 -6.53 -1.58 6.25
CA LYS A 168 -7.81 -0.90 6.15
C LYS A 168 -7.76 0.42 6.92
N SER A 169 -8.06 1.50 6.24
CA SER A 169 -8.18 2.81 6.87
C SER A 169 -9.37 2.78 7.84
N SER A 170 -9.11 2.95 9.14
CA SER A 170 -10.18 3.10 10.11
C SER A 170 -10.94 4.38 9.78
N SER A 171 -12.26 4.30 9.60
CA SER A 171 -13.08 5.50 9.62
C SER A 171 -12.93 6.11 11.02
N SER A 172 -12.21 7.23 11.12
CA SER A 172 -12.20 8.02 12.36
C SER A 172 -13.65 8.29 12.76
N LYS A 173 -13.98 7.89 14.00
CA LYS A 173 -15.24 8.21 14.65
C LYS A 173 -15.40 9.72 14.78
#